data_537a494fe1e4532c13f7d3a421f27f65
#
_entry.id   537a494fe1e4532c13f7d3a421f27f65
#
_cell.length_a   1.000
_cell.length_b   1.000
_cell.length_c   1.000
_cell.angle_alpha   90.00
_cell.angle_beta   90.00
_cell.angle_gamma   90.00
#
_symmetry.space_group_name_H-M   'P 1'
#
loop_
_entity.id
_entity.type
_entity.pdbx_description
1 polymer ?
#
loop_
_entity_poly.entity_id
_entity_poly.type
_entity_poly.pdbx_seq_one_letter_code
_entity_poly.pdbx_strand_id
1 'polypeptide(L)' 'KEQNLIRYSIQLAFLKQLMERKLITDREYSLIKQRLMKDYRVVSELSS' A
#
# COMPACT_ATOMS: atom_id res chain seq x y z
N LYS A 1 0.31 -15.12 6.85
CA LYS A 1 1.19 -14.08 7.33
C LYS A 1 2.01 -13.53 6.21
N GLU A 2 2.85 -14.38 5.64
CA GLU A 2 3.62 -13.94 4.49
C GLU A 2 2.72 -13.62 3.33
N GLN A 3 1.61 -14.32 3.24
CA GLN A 3 0.65 -14.04 2.19
C GLN A 3 0.12 -12.62 2.28
N ASN A 4 -0.04 -12.14 3.50
CA ASN A 4 -0.51 -10.77 3.69
C ASN A 4 0.49 -9.78 3.14
N LEU A 5 1.78 -10.03 3.36
CA LEU A 5 2.80 -9.15 2.84
C LEU A 5 2.84 -9.19 1.32
N ILE A 6 2.69 -10.37 0.75
CA ILE A 6 2.69 -10.49 -0.69
C ILE A 6 1.52 -9.74 -1.29
N ARG A 7 0.35 -9.92 -0.72
CA ARG A 7 -0.83 -9.22 -1.22
C ARG A 7 -0.69 -7.73 -1.06
N TYR A 8 -0.15 -7.31 0.08
CA TYR A 8 0.05 -5.90 0.32
C TYR A 8 0.99 -5.32 -0.74
N SER A 9 2.06 -6.03 -1.03
CA SER A 9 3.02 -5.56 -2.02
C SER A 9 2.40 -5.44 -3.40
N ILE A 10 1.59 -6.41 -3.77
CA ILE A 10 0.94 -6.39 -5.07
C ILE A 10 0.00 -5.20 -5.17
N GLN A 11 -0.79 -4.98 -4.14
CA GLN A 11 -1.73 -3.87 -4.18
C GLN A 11 -1.01 -2.54 -4.14
N LEU A 12 0.09 -2.47 -3.42
CA LEU A 12 0.86 -1.24 -3.37
C LEU A 12 1.46 -0.93 -4.74
N ALA A 13 1.95 -1.94 -5.42
CA ALA A 13 2.48 -1.75 -6.77
C ALA A 13 1.39 -1.26 -7.72
N PHE A 14 0.20 -1.81 -7.58
CA PHE A 14 -0.92 -1.37 -8.39
C PHE A 14 -1.25 0.10 -8.12
N LEU A 15 -1.26 0.47 -6.85
CA LEU A 15 -1.52 1.85 -6.47
C LEU A 15 -0.48 2.78 -7.05
N LYS A 16 0.77 2.35 -7.03
CA LYS A 16 1.83 3.16 -7.59
C LYS A 16 1.61 3.40 -9.07
N GLN A 17 1.17 2.37 -9.78
CA GLN A 17 0.89 2.52 -11.19
C GLN A 17 -0.24 3.51 -11.42
N LEU A 18 -1.26 3.45 -10.61
CA LEU A 18 -2.36 4.39 -10.73
C LEU A 18 -1.88 5.82 -10.53
N MET A 19 -1.00 6.01 -9.56
CA MET A 19 -0.48 7.34 -9.30
C MET A 19 0.39 7.82 -10.45
N GLU A 20 1.20 6.93 -11.00
CA GLU A 20 2.06 7.30 -12.11
C GLU A 20 1.27 7.65 -13.35
N ARG A 21 0.13 7.02 -13.52
CA ARG A 21 -0.76 7.33 -14.62
C ARG A 21 -1.67 8.49 -14.31
N LYS A 22 -1.49 9.09 -13.14
CA LYS A 22 -2.27 10.26 -12.73
C LYS A 22 -3.75 9.97 -12.61
N LEU A 23 -4.06 8.73 -12.31
CA LEU A 23 -5.44 8.36 -12.04
C LEU A 23 -5.82 8.64 -10.60
N ILE A 24 -4.84 8.71 -9.72
CA ILE A 24 -5.04 9.13 -8.35
C ILE A 24 -3.93 10.12 -8.00
N THR A 25 -4.19 10.93 -6.99
CA THR A 25 -3.23 11.91 -6.54
C THR A 25 -2.29 11.31 -5.50
N ASP A 26 -1.20 12.02 -5.22
CA ASP A 26 -0.28 11.60 -4.17
C ASP A 26 -1.01 11.44 -2.85
N ARG A 27 -1.92 12.35 -2.58
CA ARG A 27 -2.67 12.30 -1.35
C ARG A 27 -3.55 11.06 -1.27
N GLU A 28 -4.21 10.76 -2.37
CA GLU A 28 -5.05 9.58 -2.42
C GLU A 28 -4.20 8.33 -2.28
N TYR A 29 -3.04 8.33 -2.90
CA TYR A 29 -2.13 7.21 -2.76
C TYR A 29 -1.76 6.99 -1.30
N SER A 30 -1.40 8.07 -0.61
CA SER A 30 -1.01 7.96 0.79
C SER A 30 -2.14 7.45 1.66
N LEU A 31 -3.34 7.96 1.42
CA LEU A 31 -4.48 7.54 2.22
C LEU A 31 -4.79 6.07 2.01
N ILE A 32 -4.78 5.64 0.77
CA ILE A 32 -5.07 4.23 0.48
C ILE A 32 -3.97 3.34 1.02
N LYS A 33 -2.73 3.80 0.91
CA LYS A 33 -1.62 3.03 1.44
C LYS A 33 -1.75 2.81 2.93
N GLN A 34 -2.10 3.88 3.65
CA GLN A 34 -2.28 3.76 5.09
C GLN A 34 -3.39 2.77 5.42
N ARG A 35 -4.44 2.80 4.64
CA ARG A 35 -5.53 1.88 4.85
C ARG A 35 -5.11 0.44 4.61
N LEU A 36 -4.33 0.22 3.57
CA LEU A 36 -3.82 -1.11 3.28
C LEU A 36 -2.92 -1.60 4.41
N MET A 37 -2.07 -0.73 4.90
CA MET A 37 -1.20 -1.11 5.99
C MET A 37 -2.01 -1.55 7.20
N LYS A 38 -3.10 -0.86 7.45
CA LYS A 38 -3.95 -1.19 8.57
C LYS A 38 -4.69 -2.49 8.34
N ASP A 39 -5.21 -2.67 7.12
CA ASP A 39 -6.00 -3.85 6.81
C ASP A 39 -5.15 -5.10 6.85
N TYR A 40 -3.94 -5.01 6.38
CA TYR A 40 -3.05 -6.16 6.34
C TYR A 40 -2.15 -6.23 7.57
N ARG A 41 -2.33 -5.29 8.49
CA ARG A 41 -1.54 -5.25 9.70
C ARG A 41 -0.06 -5.19 9.42
N VAL A 42 0.29 -4.45 8.39
CA VAL A 42 1.68 -4.23 8.07
C VAL A 42 2.19 -3.15 8.98
N VAL A 43 3.18 -3.48 9.78
CA VAL A 43 3.77 -2.49 10.67
C VAL A 43 4.95 -1.87 9.97
N SER A 44 5.34 -0.71 10.45
CA SER A 44 6.47 -0.06 9.84
C SER A 44 7.71 -0.92 10.03
N GLU A 45 8.65 -0.73 9.16
CA GLU A 45 9.85 -1.54 9.19
C GLU A 45 10.59 -1.40 10.51
N LEU A 46 10.36 -0.32 11.18
CA LEU A 46 11.04 -0.10 12.44
C LEU A 46 10.56 -1.00 13.53
N SER A 47 9.34 -1.45 13.40
CA SER A 47 8.80 -2.28 14.45
C SER A 47 9.16 -3.73 14.30
N SER A 48 9.73 -4.08 13.24
CA SER A 48 10.07 -5.48 13.03
C SER A 48 11.20 -5.95 13.92
#